data_19c8d1ff6c8f0fac1a49cddb84252319
#
_entry.id   19c8d1ff6c8f0fac1a49cddb84252319
#
_cell.length_a   1.000
_cell.length_b   1.000
_cell.length_c   1.000
_cell.angle_alpha   90.00
_cell.angle_beta   90.00
_cell.angle_gamma   90.00
#
_symmetry.space_group_name_H-M   'P 1'
#
loop_
_entity.id
_entity.type
_entity.pdbx_description
1 polymer ?
#
loop_
_entity_poly.entity_id
_entity_poly.type
_entity_poly.pdbx_seq_one_letter_code
_entity_poly.pdbx_strand_id
1 'polypeptide(L)'
;MLGRKNYQEKLFLSFSLSQRVPENNFYRRLKQVLDLQFVRDMARPYYGKEGQKSIDPTVFFRLMLIGYLENIISDRQLIEHVSMRMDLLYFIDYDIDDPLPWHSTISRTRQLLPNSIYEEVFNRVLSLCVENGMVAGHTQALDSAYVKANASLDSLEVKQPANFPDQHIEKVKQYNDQQEQPR
;
A
#
# COMPACT_ATOMS: atom_id res chain seq x y z
N MET A 1 -23.48 28.08 30.04
CA MET A 1 -24.33 26.93 30.44
C MET A 1 -23.51 25.65 30.37
N LEU A 2 -23.50 24.85 31.45
CA LEU A 2 -22.83 23.56 31.47
C LEU A 2 -23.74 22.52 30.80
N GLY A 3 -23.33 21.92 29.69
CA GLY A 3 -24.07 20.85 29.01
C GLY A 3 -23.84 19.49 29.71
N ARG A 4 -24.89 18.68 29.83
CA ARG A 4 -24.80 17.30 30.33
C ARG A 4 -25.22 16.36 29.22
N LYS A 5 -24.36 15.37 28.88
CA LYS A 5 -24.66 14.33 27.90
C LYS A 5 -25.28 13.13 28.61
N ASN A 6 -26.52 12.80 28.27
CA ASN A 6 -27.11 11.53 28.68
C ASN A 6 -26.81 10.50 27.58
N TYR A 7 -26.13 9.41 27.95
CA TYR A 7 -25.83 8.29 27.05
C TYR A 7 -26.90 7.20 27.23
N GLN A 8 -27.54 6.84 26.12
CA GLN A 8 -28.38 5.66 26.05
C GLN A 8 -27.85 4.80 24.90
N GLU A 9 -27.59 3.53 25.18
CA GLU A 9 -27.19 2.56 24.18
C GLU A 9 -28.38 2.27 23.25
N LYS A 10 -28.12 2.30 21.94
CA LYS A 10 -29.13 1.98 20.93
C LYS A 10 -28.99 0.54 20.53
N LEU A 11 -30.07 -0.24 20.62
CA LEU A 11 -30.10 -1.66 20.22
C LEU A 11 -29.98 -1.82 18.70
N PHE A 12 -30.47 -0.87 17.94
CA PHE A 12 -30.39 -0.88 16.47
C PHE A 12 -29.87 0.44 15.97
N LEU A 13 -28.91 0.37 15.06
CA LEU A 13 -28.35 1.51 14.37
C LEU A 13 -28.29 1.18 12.88
N SER A 14 -28.99 1.98 12.05
CA SER A 14 -28.88 1.89 10.59
C SER A 14 -27.93 2.97 10.09
N PHE A 15 -26.76 2.56 9.60
CA PHE A 15 -25.83 3.47 8.92
C PHE A 15 -24.93 2.67 7.97
N SER A 16 -24.26 3.36 7.05
CA SER A 16 -23.22 2.76 6.20
C SER A 16 -21.88 3.45 6.43
N LEU A 17 -20.81 2.72 6.27
CA LEU A 17 -19.45 3.27 6.38
C LEU A 17 -19.21 4.38 5.36
N SER A 18 -19.78 4.25 4.16
CA SER A 18 -19.71 5.28 3.12
C SER A 18 -20.35 6.63 3.51
N GLN A 19 -21.40 6.61 4.35
CA GLN A 19 -22.02 7.82 4.90
C GLN A 19 -21.28 8.35 6.13
N ARG A 20 -20.65 7.46 6.91
CA ARG A 20 -20.00 7.81 8.16
C ARG A 20 -18.58 8.33 7.97
N VAL A 21 -17.83 7.77 7.02
CA VAL A 21 -16.46 8.21 6.71
C VAL A 21 -16.51 9.48 5.88
N PRO A 22 -15.95 10.62 6.37
CA PRO A 22 -15.99 11.89 5.65
C PRO A 22 -15.29 11.83 4.29
N GLU A 23 -15.73 12.65 3.33
CA GLU A 23 -15.15 12.69 1.98
C GLU A 23 -13.68 13.12 1.96
N ASN A 24 -13.28 13.97 2.89
CA ASN A 24 -11.90 14.43 3.04
C ASN A 24 -11.01 13.45 3.81
N ASN A 25 -11.54 12.29 4.26
CA ASN A 25 -10.73 11.27 4.92
C ASN A 25 -9.65 10.73 3.98
N PHE A 26 -8.45 10.54 4.51
CA PHE A 26 -7.29 10.09 3.74
C PHE A 26 -7.53 8.73 3.06
N TYR A 27 -8.00 7.72 3.80
CA TYR A 27 -8.22 6.37 3.27
C TYR A 27 -9.38 6.30 2.28
N ARG A 28 -10.40 7.16 2.44
CA ARG A 28 -11.49 7.28 1.46
C ARG A 28 -10.96 7.83 0.13
N ARG A 29 -10.12 8.86 0.16
CA ARG A 29 -9.49 9.43 -1.03
C ARG A 29 -8.50 8.45 -1.66
N LEU A 30 -7.69 7.78 -0.83
CA LEU A 30 -6.74 6.77 -1.29
C LEU A 30 -7.45 5.63 -2.03
N LYS A 31 -8.60 5.15 -1.51
CA LYS A 31 -9.42 4.13 -2.17
C LYS A 31 -9.91 4.53 -3.56
N GLN A 32 -10.19 5.80 -3.78
CA GLN A 32 -10.65 6.32 -5.07
C GLN A 32 -9.54 6.35 -6.13
N VAL A 33 -8.31 6.58 -5.70
CA VAL A 33 -7.14 6.72 -6.60
C VAL A 33 -6.45 5.37 -6.83
N LEU A 34 -6.41 4.51 -5.80
CA LEU A 34 -5.68 3.26 -5.82
C LEU A 34 -6.52 2.11 -6.35
N ASP A 35 -6.37 1.79 -7.63
CA ASP A 35 -6.93 0.58 -8.23
C ASP A 35 -5.97 -0.60 -8.06
N LEU A 36 -6.39 -1.61 -7.31
CA LEU A 36 -5.66 -2.86 -7.07
C LEU A 36 -6.34 -4.09 -7.71
N GLN A 37 -7.31 -3.90 -8.61
CA GLN A 37 -8.03 -5.04 -9.22
C GLN A 37 -7.10 -5.96 -10.01
N PHE A 38 -6.08 -5.41 -10.67
CA PHE A 38 -5.08 -6.18 -11.43
C PHE A 38 -4.37 -7.23 -10.57
N VAL A 39 -4.25 -7.01 -9.26
CA VAL A 39 -3.59 -7.95 -8.33
C VAL A 39 -4.32 -9.29 -8.26
N ARG A 40 -5.65 -9.30 -8.41
CA ARG A 40 -6.45 -10.55 -8.43
C ARG A 40 -6.04 -11.47 -9.57
N ASP A 41 -5.87 -10.91 -10.76
CA ASP A 41 -5.51 -11.69 -11.94
C ASP A 41 -4.08 -12.22 -11.82
N MET A 42 -3.17 -11.43 -11.32
CA MET A 42 -1.79 -11.82 -11.07
C MET A 42 -1.65 -12.87 -9.96
N ALA A 43 -2.43 -12.75 -8.88
CA ALA A 43 -2.37 -13.66 -7.76
C ALA A 43 -3.11 -14.99 -8.01
N ARG A 44 -4.04 -15.02 -8.97
CA ARG A 44 -4.91 -16.18 -9.26
C ARG A 44 -4.17 -17.50 -9.40
N PRO A 45 -3.01 -17.60 -10.09
CA PRO A 45 -2.28 -18.86 -10.24
C PRO A 45 -1.76 -19.44 -8.94
N TYR A 46 -1.58 -18.62 -7.91
CA TYR A 46 -1.03 -19.02 -6.61
C TYR A 46 -2.08 -19.44 -5.61
N TYR A 47 -3.37 -19.19 -5.90
CA TYR A 47 -4.48 -19.60 -5.06
C TYR A 47 -5.02 -20.97 -5.50
N GLY A 48 -5.25 -21.87 -4.54
CA GLY A 48 -5.84 -23.18 -4.82
C GLY A 48 -7.26 -23.07 -5.36
N LYS A 49 -7.67 -24.08 -6.14
CA LYS A 49 -9.03 -24.17 -6.69
C LYS A 49 -10.02 -24.77 -5.70
N GLU A 50 -9.54 -25.50 -4.70
CA GLU A 50 -10.31 -26.23 -3.71
C GLU A 50 -9.90 -25.85 -2.29
N GLY A 51 -10.77 -26.08 -1.31
CA GLY A 51 -10.53 -25.82 0.11
C GLY A 51 -11.17 -24.53 0.62
N GLN A 52 -10.79 -24.12 1.84
CA GLN A 52 -11.30 -22.90 2.47
C GLN A 52 -10.87 -21.66 1.68
N LYS A 53 -11.82 -20.74 1.48
CA LYS A 53 -11.51 -19.46 0.81
C LYS A 53 -10.43 -18.69 1.58
N SER A 54 -9.38 -18.32 0.89
CA SER A 54 -8.32 -17.47 1.40
C SER A 54 -8.72 -15.99 1.34
N ILE A 55 -7.89 -15.12 1.93
CA ILE A 55 -8.09 -13.66 1.85
C ILE A 55 -8.02 -13.19 0.39
N ASP A 56 -8.86 -12.23 0.04
CA ASP A 56 -8.80 -11.54 -1.25
C ASP A 56 -7.44 -10.83 -1.41
N PRO A 57 -6.73 -11.03 -2.51
CA PRO A 57 -5.44 -10.36 -2.75
C PRO A 57 -5.53 -8.84 -2.62
N THR A 58 -6.62 -8.20 -3.07
CA THR A 58 -6.77 -6.74 -2.95
C THR A 58 -6.88 -6.30 -1.50
N VAL A 59 -7.60 -7.07 -0.67
CA VAL A 59 -7.70 -6.82 0.78
C VAL A 59 -6.34 -7.00 1.44
N PHE A 60 -5.61 -8.05 1.08
CA PHE A 60 -4.26 -8.29 1.59
C PHE A 60 -3.32 -7.12 1.32
N PHE A 61 -3.25 -6.62 0.08
CA PHE A 61 -2.38 -5.50 -0.25
C PHE A 61 -2.83 -4.19 0.40
N ARG A 62 -4.14 -3.96 0.57
CA ARG A 62 -4.64 -2.81 1.33
C ARG A 62 -4.25 -2.89 2.81
N LEU A 63 -4.32 -4.07 3.44
CA LEU A 63 -3.85 -4.27 4.80
C LEU A 63 -2.34 -4.04 4.93
N MET A 64 -1.54 -4.54 3.97
CA MET A 64 -0.09 -4.27 3.93
C MET A 64 0.20 -2.77 3.82
N LEU A 65 -0.56 -2.06 2.99
CA LEU A 65 -0.42 -0.62 2.83
C LEU A 65 -0.80 0.15 4.10
N ILE A 66 -1.86 -0.24 4.80
CA ILE A 66 -2.20 0.32 6.13
C ILE A 66 -1.05 0.11 7.10
N GLY A 67 -0.52 -1.12 7.20
CA GLY A 67 0.61 -1.42 8.07
C GLY A 67 1.81 -0.52 7.81
N TYR A 68 2.12 -0.29 6.55
CA TYR A 68 3.20 0.62 6.15
C TYR A 68 2.92 2.08 6.50
N LEU A 69 1.73 2.59 6.15
CA LEU A 69 1.36 3.99 6.37
C LEU A 69 1.21 4.35 7.86
N GLU A 70 0.72 3.42 8.67
CA GLU A 70 0.52 3.61 10.12
C GLU A 70 1.73 3.10 10.94
N ASN A 71 2.80 2.64 10.26
CA ASN A 71 4.01 2.08 10.89
C ASN A 71 3.70 0.91 11.85
N ILE A 72 2.80 0.02 11.46
CA ILE A 72 2.40 -1.17 12.24
C ILE A 72 3.09 -2.40 11.65
N ILE A 73 4.08 -2.94 12.37
CA ILE A 73 4.88 -4.09 11.92
C ILE A 73 4.19 -5.42 12.23
N SER A 74 3.43 -5.49 13.34
CA SER A 74 2.79 -6.72 13.79
C SER A 74 1.46 -6.96 13.09
N ASP A 75 1.31 -8.10 12.41
CA ASP A 75 0.06 -8.50 11.76
C ASP A 75 -1.12 -8.58 12.75
N ARG A 76 -0.87 -8.98 14.01
CA ARG A 76 -1.90 -9.01 15.06
C ARG A 76 -2.36 -7.61 15.42
N GLN A 77 -1.42 -6.70 15.68
CA GLN A 77 -1.74 -5.30 15.99
C GLN A 77 -2.43 -4.62 14.81
N LEU A 78 -2.03 -4.96 13.56
CA LEU A 78 -2.67 -4.44 12.37
C LEU A 78 -4.16 -4.81 12.33
N ILE A 79 -4.53 -6.07 12.55
CA ILE A 79 -5.93 -6.49 12.56
C ILE A 79 -6.70 -5.84 13.71
N GLU A 80 -6.14 -5.80 14.91
CA GLU A 80 -6.75 -5.11 16.06
C GLU A 80 -6.98 -3.62 15.75
N HIS A 81 -6.00 -2.96 15.17
CA HIS A 81 -6.10 -1.54 14.79
C HIS A 81 -7.18 -1.29 13.72
N VAL A 82 -7.22 -2.13 12.69
CA VAL A 82 -8.21 -2.03 11.61
C VAL A 82 -9.63 -2.29 12.14
N SER A 83 -9.81 -3.26 13.04
CA SER A 83 -11.13 -3.61 13.60
C SER A 83 -11.82 -2.47 14.34
N MET A 84 -11.05 -1.54 14.88
CA MET A 84 -11.54 -0.41 15.68
C MET A 84 -11.71 0.89 14.88
N ARG A 85 -11.39 0.88 13.58
CA ARG A 85 -11.40 2.09 12.74
C ARG A 85 -12.29 1.96 11.52
N MET A 86 -13.36 2.75 11.50
CA MET A 86 -14.36 2.75 10.41
C MET A 86 -13.76 3.15 9.05
N ASP A 87 -12.80 4.06 9.03
CA ASP A 87 -12.16 4.50 7.80
C ASP A 87 -11.26 3.41 7.19
N LEU A 88 -10.61 2.61 8.02
CA LEU A 88 -9.81 1.47 7.58
C LEU A 88 -10.70 0.31 7.11
N LEU A 89 -11.79 0.01 7.83
CA LEU A 89 -12.79 -0.97 7.39
C LEU A 89 -13.36 -0.57 6.02
N TYR A 90 -13.76 0.70 5.85
CA TYR A 90 -14.20 1.22 4.56
C TYR A 90 -13.14 1.06 3.46
N PHE A 91 -11.87 1.28 3.79
CA PHE A 91 -10.77 1.18 2.82
C PHE A 91 -10.56 -0.26 2.34
N ILE A 92 -10.70 -1.25 3.23
CA ILE A 92 -10.52 -2.67 2.89
C ILE A 92 -11.79 -3.37 2.38
N ASP A 93 -12.90 -2.65 2.20
CA ASP A 93 -14.20 -3.20 1.78
C ASP A 93 -14.82 -4.20 2.77
N TYR A 94 -14.69 -3.93 4.08
CA TYR A 94 -15.35 -4.67 5.15
C TYR A 94 -16.38 -3.79 5.85
N ASP A 95 -17.45 -4.41 6.35
CA ASP A 95 -18.41 -3.75 7.23
C ASP A 95 -18.05 -4.00 8.70
N ILE A 96 -18.78 -3.34 9.62
CA ILE A 96 -18.49 -3.40 11.07
C ILE A 96 -18.70 -4.80 11.63
N ASP A 97 -19.67 -5.54 11.10
CA ASP A 97 -20.03 -6.90 11.49
C ASP A 97 -19.30 -7.99 10.70
N ASP A 98 -18.51 -7.63 9.69
CA ASP A 98 -17.73 -8.58 8.92
C ASP A 98 -16.55 -9.14 9.75
N PRO A 99 -16.36 -10.45 9.78
CA PRO A 99 -15.22 -11.05 10.44
C PRO A 99 -13.92 -10.75 9.68
N LEU A 100 -13.02 -10.04 10.32
CA LEU A 100 -11.69 -9.77 9.76
C LEU A 100 -10.84 -11.04 9.64
N PRO A 101 -9.89 -11.07 8.68
CA PRO A 101 -9.00 -12.20 8.53
C PRO A 101 -8.09 -12.35 9.76
N TRP A 102 -7.75 -13.60 10.11
CA TRP A 102 -6.78 -13.87 11.17
C TRP A 102 -5.38 -13.36 10.77
N HIS A 103 -4.63 -12.86 11.72
CA HIS A 103 -3.24 -12.42 11.51
C HIS A 103 -2.37 -13.48 10.83
N SER A 104 -2.57 -14.77 11.17
CA SER A 104 -1.85 -15.88 10.53
C SER A 104 -2.19 -16.05 9.04
N THR A 105 -3.38 -15.64 8.61
CA THR A 105 -3.76 -15.63 7.19
C THR A 105 -2.95 -14.61 6.41
N ILE A 106 -2.71 -13.43 6.99
CA ILE A 106 -1.85 -12.40 6.39
C ILE A 106 -0.43 -12.93 6.21
N SER A 107 0.14 -13.50 7.27
CA SER A 107 1.50 -14.07 7.23
C SER A 107 1.63 -15.19 6.19
N ARG A 108 0.65 -16.09 6.10
CA ARG A 108 0.63 -17.17 5.08
C ARG A 108 0.51 -16.61 3.67
N THR A 109 -0.36 -15.62 3.44
CA THR A 109 -0.53 -15.00 2.13
C THR A 109 0.76 -14.30 1.69
N ARG A 110 1.48 -13.66 2.63
CA ARG A 110 2.78 -13.04 2.35
C ARG A 110 3.80 -14.06 1.86
N GLN A 111 3.78 -15.29 2.39
CA GLN A 111 4.67 -16.37 1.96
C GLN A 111 4.21 -17.04 0.65
N LEU A 112 2.91 -17.01 0.36
CA LEU A 112 2.32 -17.62 -0.82
C LEU A 112 2.66 -16.85 -2.10
N LEU A 113 2.65 -15.53 -2.03
CA LEU A 113 2.83 -14.67 -3.21
C LEU A 113 4.32 -14.46 -3.51
N PRO A 114 4.74 -14.61 -4.78
CA PRO A 114 6.13 -14.37 -5.18
C PRO A 114 6.46 -12.86 -5.17
N ASN A 115 7.74 -12.56 -5.07
CA ASN A 115 8.25 -11.18 -5.05
C ASN A 115 7.82 -10.36 -6.28
N SER A 116 7.69 -11.00 -7.43
CA SER A 116 7.28 -10.34 -8.68
C SER A 116 5.93 -9.60 -8.56
N ILE A 117 4.98 -10.14 -7.77
CA ILE A 117 3.70 -9.45 -7.53
C ILE A 117 3.90 -8.19 -6.69
N TYR A 118 4.76 -8.24 -5.68
CA TYR A 118 5.08 -7.06 -4.85
C TYR A 118 5.78 -5.98 -5.67
N GLU A 119 6.70 -6.37 -6.53
CA GLU A 119 7.41 -5.47 -7.44
C GLU A 119 6.43 -4.78 -8.41
N GLU A 120 5.50 -5.53 -8.98
CA GLU A 120 4.50 -4.98 -9.89
C GLU A 120 3.55 -4.00 -9.18
N VAL A 121 3.08 -4.35 -7.97
CA VAL A 121 2.27 -3.43 -7.15
C VAL A 121 3.06 -2.15 -6.83
N PHE A 122 4.33 -2.30 -6.45
CA PHE A 122 5.21 -1.16 -6.19
C PHE A 122 5.36 -0.27 -7.43
N ASN A 123 5.68 -0.87 -8.58
CA ASN A 123 5.85 -0.15 -9.84
C ASN A 123 4.58 0.60 -10.25
N ARG A 124 3.41 -0.01 -10.05
CA ARG A 124 2.13 0.63 -10.35
C ARG A 124 1.85 1.83 -9.46
N VAL A 125 2.10 1.70 -8.15
CA VAL A 125 1.96 2.82 -7.21
C VAL A 125 2.97 3.93 -7.54
N LEU A 126 4.22 3.57 -7.83
CA LEU A 126 5.25 4.53 -8.22
C LEU A 126 4.86 5.28 -9.51
N SER A 127 4.35 4.56 -10.51
CA SER A 127 3.86 5.19 -11.76
C SER A 127 2.75 6.21 -11.48
N LEU A 128 1.79 5.86 -10.62
CA LEU A 128 0.75 6.81 -10.20
C LEU A 128 1.33 8.06 -9.52
N CYS A 129 2.34 7.91 -8.68
CA CYS A 129 3.02 9.04 -8.03
C CYS A 129 3.75 9.93 -9.06
N VAL A 130 4.41 9.32 -10.04
CA VAL A 130 5.09 10.05 -11.13
C VAL A 130 4.08 10.79 -12.01
N GLU A 131 3.00 10.12 -12.43
CA GLU A 131 1.96 10.72 -13.27
C GLU A 131 1.27 11.92 -12.60
N ASN A 132 1.18 11.90 -11.26
CA ASN A 132 0.62 13.00 -10.48
C ASN A 132 1.68 14.05 -10.05
N GLY A 133 2.91 13.99 -10.58
CA GLY A 133 3.97 14.96 -10.29
C GLY A 133 4.48 14.94 -8.84
N MET A 134 4.23 13.83 -8.10
CA MET A 134 4.67 13.69 -6.70
C MET A 134 6.14 13.31 -6.58
N VAL A 135 6.73 12.78 -7.65
CA VAL A 135 8.14 12.38 -7.72
C VAL A 135 8.85 13.32 -8.70
N ALA A 136 9.56 14.31 -8.17
CA ALA A 136 10.46 15.12 -8.95
C ALA A 136 11.82 14.40 -9.01
N GLY A 137 12.25 13.97 -10.21
CA GLY A 137 13.47 13.17 -10.41
C GLY A 137 14.81 13.89 -10.09
N HIS A 138 14.77 15.03 -9.39
CA HIS A 138 15.95 15.88 -9.16
C HIS A 138 16.85 15.43 -7.99
N THR A 139 16.37 14.57 -7.09
CA THR A 139 17.15 14.13 -5.93
C THR A 139 16.89 12.65 -5.66
N GLN A 140 17.90 11.83 -5.89
CA GLN A 140 17.91 10.43 -5.45
C GLN A 140 18.74 10.36 -4.17
N ALA A 141 18.12 10.01 -3.04
CA ALA A 141 18.83 9.64 -1.83
C ALA A 141 19.05 8.12 -1.85
N LEU A 142 20.28 7.69 -2.09
CA LEU A 142 20.69 6.31 -1.87
C LEU A 142 21.12 6.19 -0.40
N ASP A 143 20.35 5.49 0.39
CA ASP A 143 20.76 5.11 1.75
C ASP A 143 21.82 4.00 1.63
N SER A 144 23.07 4.42 1.48
CA SER A 144 24.22 3.52 1.50
C SER A 144 24.68 3.38 2.95
N ALA A 145 24.29 2.29 3.59
CA ALA A 145 24.96 1.86 4.81
C ALA A 145 26.42 1.58 4.47
N TYR A 146 27.35 2.31 5.09
CA TYR A 146 28.78 2.03 5.00
C TYR A 146 29.07 0.68 5.66
N VAL A 147 29.07 -0.38 4.86
CA VAL A 147 29.68 -1.64 5.30
C VAL A 147 31.19 -1.45 5.15
N LYS A 148 31.91 -1.38 6.25
CA LYS A 148 33.38 -1.48 6.25
C LYS A 148 33.77 -2.88 5.76
N ALA A 149 33.77 -3.07 4.46
CA ALA A 149 34.46 -4.18 3.83
C ALA A 149 35.81 -3.64 3.37
N ASN A 150 36.89 -4.45 3.51
CA ASN A 150 38.22 -4.19 2.99
C ASN A 150 38.24 -4.28 1.44
N ALA A 151 37.23 -3.73 0.78
CA ALA A 151 37.15 -3.68 -0.67
C ALA A 151 37.68 -2.34 -1.16
N SER A 152 38.57 -2.37 -2.14
CA SER A 152 39.06 -1.16 -2.77
C SER A 152 37.93 -0.48 -3.55
N LEU A 153 37.93 0.85 -3.62
CA LEU A 153 36.92 1.63 -4.36
C LEU A 153 36.85 1.24 -5.86
N ASP A 154 37.88 0.64 -6.40
CA ASP A 154 37.96 0.18 -7.80
C ASP A 154 37.14 -1.10 -8.08
N SER A 155 36.62 -1.76 -7.03
CA SER A 155 35.76 -2.96 -7.14
C SER A 155 34.27 -2.68 -7.00
N LEU A 156 33.84 -1.41 -6.93
CA LEU A 156 32.43 -1.04 -6.86
C LEU A 156 31.80 -1.07 -8.25
N GLU A 157 31.14 -2.19 -8.58
CA GLU A 157 30.21 -2.20 -9.71
C GLU A 157 28.87 -1.58 -9.30
N VAL A 158 28.44 -0.56 -10.03
CA VAL A 158 27.10 0.00 -9.89
C VAL A 158 26.11 -1.05 -10.42
N LYS A 159 25.51 -1.83 -9.52
CA LYS A 159 24.37 -2.68 -9.87
C LYS A 159 23.19 -1.78 -10.20
N GLN A 160 22.93 -1.57 -11.49
CA GLN A 160 21.63 -1.09 -11.91
C GLN A 160 20.59 -2.18 -11.59
N PRO A 161 19.47 -1.85 -10.94
CA PRO A 161 18.38 -2.82 -10.77
C PRO A 161 17.92 -3.26 -12.15
N ALA A 162 17.92 -4.56 -12.39
CA ALA A 162 17.72 -5.19 -13.71
C ALA A 162 16.34 -4.94 -14.35
N ASN A 163 15.43 -4.25 -13.68
CA ASN A 163 14.03 -4.05 -14.08
C ASN A 163 13.50 -2.63 -13.85
N PHE A 164 14.32 -1.60 -13.95
CA PHE A 164 13.74 -0.27 -14.20
C PHE A 164 13.27 -0.28 -15.66
N PRO A 165 11.98 -0.03 -15.94
CA PRO A 165 11.52 0.10 -17.31
C PRO A 165 12.31 1.24 -17.98
N ASP A 166 13.06 0.94 -19.03
CA ASP A 166 13.87 1.94 -19.79
C ASP A 166 13.06 3.18 -20.17
N GLN A 167 11.75 3.03 -20.36
CA GLN A 167 10.81 4.12 -20.61
C GLN A 167 10.71 5.16 -19.49
N HIS A 168 10.95 4.80 -18.22
CA HIS A 168 10.94 5.77 -17.12
C HIS A 168 12.24 6.58 -17.07
N ILE A 169 13.37 5.95 -17.37
CA ILE A 169 14.65 6.62 -17.44
C ILE A 169 14.66 7.63 -18.58
N GLU A 170 14.08 7.29 -19.73
CA GLU A 170 13.99 8.23 -20.87
C GLU A 170 13.06 9.42 -20.57
N LYS A 171 11.91 9.19 -19.94
CA LYS A 171 11.01 10.29 -19.55
C LYS A 171 11.64 11.23 -18.53
N VAL A 172 12.37 10.70 -17.54
CA VAL A 172 13.10 11.52 -16.55
C VAL A 172 14.23 12.30 -17.20
N LYS A 173 14.97 11.71 -18.14
CA LYS A 173 16.01 12.41 -18.90
C LYS A 173 15.41 13.53 -19.75
N GLN A 174 14.34 13.28 -20.49
CA GLN A 174 13.66 14.29 -21.31
C GLN A 174 13.13 15.45 -20.47
N TYR A 175 12.63 15.19 -19.26
CA TYR A 175 12.17 16.23 -18.34
C TYR A 175 13.33 17.07 -17.81
N ASN A 176 14.46 16.48 -17.48
CA ASN A 176 15.66 17.18 -17.01
C ASN A 176 16.28 18.04 -18.10
N ASP A 177 16.38 17.53 -19.36
CA ASP A 177 16.91 18.27 -20.51
C ASP A 177 16.06 19.50 -20.85
N GLN A 178 14.75 19.47 -20.58
CA GLN A 178 13.86 20.63 -20.76
C GLN A 178 14.03 21.71 -19.69
N GLN A 179 14.55 21.38 -18.52
CA GLN A 179 14.77 22.33 -17.41
C GLN A 179 16.15 22.99 -17.46
N GLU A 180 17.12 22.36 -18.14
CA GLU A 180 18.49 22.87 -18.25
C GLU A 180 18.72 23.87 -19.40
N GLN A 181 17.67 24.23 -20.17
CA GLN A 181 17.81 25.29 -21.16
C GLN A 181 17.89 26.69 -20.45
N PRO A 182 19.03 27.36 -20.48
CA PRO A 182 19.18 28.69 -19.88
C PRO A 182 18.31 29.70 -20.64
N ARG A 183 17.62 30.54 -19.88
CA ARG A 183 16.92 31.72 -20.39
C ARG A 183 17.93 32.76 -20.88
#